data_c391800b0e66e4023ed58623a2568bf6
#
_entry.id   c391800b0e66e4023ed58623a2568bf6
#
_cell.length_a   1.000
_cell.length_b   1.000
_cell.length_c   1.000
_cell.angle_alpha   90.00
_cell.angle_beta   90.00
_cell.angle_gamma   90.00
#
_symmetry.space_group_name_H-M   'P 1'
#
loop_
_entity.id
_entity.type
_entity.pdbx_description
1 polymer ?
#
loop_
_entity_poly.entity_id
_entity_poly.type
_entity_poly.pdbx_seq_one_letter_code
_entity_poly.pdbx_strand_id
1 'polypeptide(L)'
;IHTALQSALKYLRAIASGLRLPEIGTLTLAETAERAVRDYERKTGKMVALAIGGIPVDAPLPVKITSYRLLQESLANSYRHASGVDQRIDLKESDGQLIIEVTDAGQGFDPKIMNVDGRLGLAGMRERVEILGGTFEVQSEAGAGTTIRAHLPLAVPEVESE
;
A
#
# COMPACT_ATOMS: atom_id res chain seq x y z
N ILE A 1 -17.50 8.94 18.24
CA ILE A 1 -16.95 7.87 19.10
C ILE A 1 -17.22 6.50 18.48
N HIS A 2 -18.41 6.23 18.00
CA HIS A 2 -18.75 4.93 17.39
C HIS A 2 -17.96 4.65 16.11
N THR A 3 -17.74 5.67 15.26
CA THR A 3 -17.03 5.57 13.99
C THR A 3 -15.53 5.34 14.19
N ALA A 4 -14.91 6.02 15.16
CA ALA A 4 -13.50 5.84 15.49
C ALA A 4 -13.20 4.44 16.04
N LEU A 5 -14.10 3.92 16.91
CA LEU A 5 -13.97 2.56 17.45
C LEU A 5 -14.18 1.49 16.38
N GLN A 6 -15.15 1.68 15.48
CA GLN A 6 -15.37 0.77 14.35
C GLN A 6 -14.18 0.77 13.39
N SER A 7 -13.58 1.94 13.12
CA SER A 7 -12.37 2.05 12.30
C SER A 7 -11.19 1.35 12.95
N ALA A 8 -11.01 1.50 14.27
CA ALA A 8 -9.97 0.82 15.03
C ALA A 8 -10.15 -0.70 15.02
N LEU A 9 -11.38 -1.20 15.21
CA LEU A 9 -11.69 -2.63 15.16
C LEU A 9 -11.47 -3.21 13.76
N LYS A 10 -11.88 -2.50 12.72
CA LYS A 10 -11.69 -2.89 11.33
C LYS A 10 -10.21 -2.95 10.98
N TYR A 11 -9.44 -1.97 11.48
CA TYR A 11 -7.99 -1.91 11.36
C TYR A 11 -7.30 -3.09 12.07
N LEU A 12 -7.68 -3.38 13.31
CA LEU A 12 -7.17 -4.53 14.06
C LEU A 12 -7.49 -5.86 13.37
N ARG A 13 -8.68 -6.02 12.79
CA ARG A 13 -9.04 -7.20 11.99
C ARG A 13 -8.21 -7.32 10.72
N ALA A 14 -7.96 -6.21 10.03
CA ALA A 14 -7.09 -6.19 8.85
C ALA A 14 -5.64 -6.58 9.20
N ILE A 15 -5.16 -6.15 10.37
CA ILE A 15 -3.86 -6.54 10.93
C ILE A 15 -3.84 -8.04 11.26
N ALA A 16 -4.88 -8.55 11.91
CA ALA A 16 -4.95 -9.96 12.35
C ALA A 16 -5.07 -10.95 11.17
N SER A 17 -5.55 -10.52 10.02
CA SER A 17 -5.94 -11.43 8.92
C SER A 17 -4.80 -11.88 7.99
N GLY A 18 -3.51 -11.71 8.31
CA GLY A 18 -2.53 -12.24 7.38
C GLY A 18 -1.05 -11.98 7.63
N LEU A 19 -0.67 -11.22 8.64
CA LEU A 19 0.72 -11.09 9.08
C LEU A 19 0.75 -11.08 10.60
N ARG A 20 1.69 -11.81 11.16
CA ARG A 20 1.98 -11.71 12.57
C ARG A 20 2.58 -10.33 12.83
N LEU A 21 1.94 -9.52 13.66
CA LEU A 21 2.43 -8.21 14.10
C LEU A 21 3.93 -8.17 14.46
N PRO A 22 4.51 -9.21 15.16
CA PRO A 22 5.93 -9.23 15.48
C PRO A 22 6.84 -9.26 14.23
N GLU A 23 6.41 -9.82 13.13
CA GLU A 23 7.22 -9.92 11.91
C GLU A 23 7.42 -8.55 11.25
N ILE A 24 6.36 -7.74 11.14
CA ILE A 24 6.45 -6.39 10.61
C ILE A 24 7.07 -5.42 11.62
N GLY A 25 6.77 -5.58 12.90
CA GLY A 25 7.30 -4.73 13.96
C GLY A 25 8.82 -4.73 14.07
N THR A 26 9.47 -5.84 13.72
CA THR A 26 10.95 -5.97 13.75
C THR A 26 11.65 -5.51 12.47
N LEU A 27 10.91 -5.29 11.40
CA LEU A 27 11.45 -4.84 10.12
C LEU A 27 11.59 -3.32 10.07
N THR A 28 12.63 -2.84 9.41
CA THR A 28 12.71 -1.44 9.00
C THR A 28 11.65 -1.14 7.93
N LEU A 29 11.45 0.13 7.62
CA LEU A 29 10.53 0.52 6.55
C LEU A 29 10.96 -0.03 5.18
N ALA A 30 12.26 0.02 4.87
CA ALA A 30 12.80 -0.57 3.65
C ALA A 30 12.61 -2.08 3.60
N GLU A 31 12.95 -2.79 4.68
CA GLU A 31 12.77 -4.25 4.79
C GLU A 31 11.30 -4.66 4.65
N THR A 32 10.37 -3.82 5.11
CA THR A 32 8.93 -4.04 4.95
C THR A 32 8.53 -4.05 3.48
N ALA A 33 9.02 -3.09 2.70
CA ALA A 33 8.79 -3.03 1.25
C ALA A 33 9.45 -4.20 0.52
N GLU A 34 10.70 -4.50 0.83
CA GLU A 34 11.43 -5.63 0.27
C GLU A 34 10.73 -6.97 0.58
N ARG A 35 10.15 -7.10 1.75
CA ARG A 35 9.38 -8.28 2.15
C ARG A 35 8.13 -8.45 1.27
N ALA A 36 7.39 -7.38 1.02
CA ALA A 36 6.22 -7.42 0.15
C ALA A 36 6.59 -7.85 -1.28
N VAL A 37 7.69 -7.32 -1.81
CA VAL A 37 8.20 -7.69 -3.14
C VAL A 37 8.62 -9.15 -3.18
N ARG A 38 9.43 -9.61 -2.23
CA ARG A 38 9.88 -11.02 -2.18
C ARG A 38 8.71 -12.01 -2.07
N ASP A 39 7.71 -11.69 -1.25
CA ASP A 39 6.52 -12.55 -1.10
C ASP A 39 5.74 -12.64 -2.42
N TYR A 40 5.62 -11.54 -3.14
CA TYR A 40 4.99 -11.49 -4.45
C TYR A 40 5.78 -12.26 -5.52
N GLU A 41 7.08 -11.99 -5.65
CA GLU A 41 7.96 -12.65 -6.62
C GLU A 41 8.00 -14.17 -6.42
N ARG A 42 8.01 -14.61 -5.17
CA ARG A 42 7.98 -16.04 -4.82
C ARG A 42 6.67 -16.70 -5.27
N LYS A 43 5.54 -16.02 -5.13
CA LYS A 43 4.21 -16.55 -5.51
C LYS A 43 3.98 -16.57 -7.01
N THR A 44 4.49 -15.58 -7.72
CA THR A 44 4.11 -15.33 -9.12
C THR A 44 5.23 -15.65 -10.12
N GLY A 45 6.48 -15.65 -9.67
CA GLY A 45 7.65 -15.71 -10.56
C GLY A 45 7.90 -14.42 -11.33
N LYS A 46 7.15 -13.35 -11.08
CA LYS A 46 7.29 -12.04 -11.73
C LYS A 46 8.25 -11.17 -10.94
N MET A 47 9.17 -10.50 -11.64
CA MET A 47 10.11 -9.57 -11.03
C MET A 47 9.51 -8.17 -10.91
N VAL A 48 9.87 -7.47 -9.84
CA VAL A 48 9.44 -6.09 -9.55
C VAL A 48 10.67 -5.21 -9.40
N ALA A 49 10.71 -4.11 -10.12
CA ALA A 49 11.73 -3.08 -9.90
C ALA A 49 11.39 -2.28 -8.64
N LEU A 50 12.25 -2.33 -7.64
CA LEU A 50 12.07 -1.61 -6.37
C LEU A 50 13.13 -0.53 -6.23
N ALA A 51 12.70 0.72 -6.15
CA ALA A 51 13.55 1.87 -5.86
C ALA A 51 13.16 2.47 -4.51
N ILE A 52 14.14 2.63 -3.64
CA ILE A 52 13.97 3.21 -2.30
C ILE A 52 14.97 4.36 -2.17
N GLY A 53 14.46 5.55 -1.94
CA GLY A 53 15.29 6.75 -1.84
C GLY A 53 14.91 7.66 -0.67
N GLY A 54 15.87 7.90 0.24
CA GLY A 54 15.75 8.94 1.27
C GLY A 54 14.62 8.73 2.30
N ILE A 55 14.18 7.50 2.51
CA ILE A 55 13.16 7.20 3.53
C ILE A 55 13.81 7.00 4.90
N PRO A 56 13.09 7.25 6.02
CA PRO A 56 13.60 6.96 7.36
C PRO A 56 13.80 5.46 7.56
N VAL A 57 14.73 5.10 8.44
CA VAL A 57 15.02 3.69 8.77
C VAL A 57 13.79 3.01 9.34
N ASP A 58 13.08 3.69 10.22
CA ASP A 58 11.88 3.16 10.85
C ASP A 58 10.68 4.11 10.67
N ALA A 59 9.51 3.58 10.91
CA ALA A 59 8.26 4.31 10.85
C ALA A 59 7.29 3.71 11.90
N PRO A 60 6.23 4.44 12.28
CA PRO A 60 5.20 3.89 13.14
C PRO A 60 4.67 2.55 12.58
N LEU A 61 4.41 1.59 13.45
CA LEU A 61 3.93 0.27 13.07
C LEU A 61 2.70 0.31 12.15
N PRO A 62 1.69 1.17 12.38
CA PRO A 62 0.57 1.33 11.45
C PRO A 62 0.98 1.72 10.03
N VAL A 63 1.98 2.57 9.88
CA VAL A 63 2.53 2.98 8.58
C VAL A 63 3.20 1.79 7.89
N LYS A 64 4.01 1.03 8.60
CA LYS A 64 4.66 -0.18 8.06
C LYS A 64 3.64 -1.23 7.60
N ILE A 65 2.63 -1.50 8.41
CA ILE A 65 1.57 -2.47 8.06
C ILE A 65 0.77 -2.01 6.85
N THR A 66 0.37 -0.74 6.83
CA THR A 66 -0.39 -0.17 5.70
C THR A 66 0.45 -0.19 4.43
N SER A 67 1.74 0.14 4.51
CA SER A 67 2.67 0.05 3.38
C SER A 67 2.76 -1.36 2.83
N TYR A 68 2.96 -2.35 3.69
CA TYR A 68 3.01 -3.76 3.27
C TYR A 68 1.72 -4.20 2.57
N ARG A 69 0.56 -3.88 3.15
CA ARG A 69 -0.75 -4.23 2.58
C ARG A 69 -1.02 -3.53 1.26
N LEU A 70 -0.67 -2.25 1.17
CA LEU A 70 -0.81 -1.50 -0.07
C LEU A 70 0.03 -2.12 -1.19
N LEU A 71 1.28 -2.43 -0.91
CA LEU A 71 2.17 -3.07 -1.90
C LEU A 71 1.66 -4.46 -2.29
N GLN A 72 1.26 -5.27 -1.32
CA GLN A 72 0.70 -6.60 -1.55
C GLN A 72 -0.52 -6.55 -2.48
N GLU A 73 -1.48 -5.69 -2.18
CA GLU A 73 -2.72 -5.58 -2.97
C GLU A 73 -2.49 -4.95 -4.34
N SER A 74 -1.64 -3.92 -4.42
CA SER A 74 -1.30 -3.26 -5.70
C SER A 74 -0.61 -4.23 -6.66
N LEU A 75 0.35 -5.01 -6.18
CA LEU A 75 1.05 -6.01 -6.98
C LEU A 75 0.11 -7.15 -7.39
N ALA A 76 -0.76 -7.61 -6.50
CA ALA A 76 -1.75 -8.63 -6.82
C ALA A 76 -2.76 -8.15 -7.88
N ASN A 77 -3.20 -6.90 -7.79
CA ASN A 77 -4.08 -6.29 -8.80
C ASN A 77 -3.39 -6.21 -10.16
N SER A 78 -2.15 -5.76 -10.20
CA SER A 78 -1.36 -5.73 -11.43
C SER A 78 -1.19 -7.13 -12.04
N TYR A 79 -0.95 -8.14 -11.23
CA TYR A 79 -0.85 -9.52 -11.69
C TYR A 79 -2.17 -10.04 -12.29
N ARG A 80 -3.29 -9.79 -11.60
CA ARG A 80 -4.62 -10.25 -12.05
C ARG A 80 -5.11 -9.55 -13.30
N HIS A 81 -4.85 -8.24 -13.43
CA HIS A 81 -5.45 -7.41 -14.49
C HIS A 81 -4.48 -6.98 -15.58
N ALA A 82 -3.17 -7.03 -15.30
CA ALA A 82 -2.13 -6.57 -16.21
C ALA A 82 -1.04 -7.61 -16.44
N SER A 83 -1.23 -8.85 -16.02
CA SER A 83 -0.23 -9.95 -16.09
C SER A 83 1.12 -9.64 -15.47
N GLY A 84 1.20 -8.65 -14.57
CA GLY A 84 2.43 -8.24 -13.90
C GLY A 84 3.51 -7.70 -14.86
N VAL A 85 3.11 -6.96 -15.90
CA VAL A 85 4.04 -6.41 -16.89
C VAL A 85 4.71 -5.15 -16.36
N ASP A 86 6.05 -5.15 -16.35
CA ASP A 86 6.89 -4.01 -15.97
C ASP A 86 6.46 -3.32 -14.66
N GLN A 87 6.25 -4.13 -13.64
CA GLN A 87 5.88 -3.64 -12.32
C GLN A 87 7.05 -2.91 -11.66
N ARG A 88 6.77 -1.73 -11.15
CA ARG A 88 7.74 -0.89 -10.46
C ARG A 88 7.15 -0.30 -9.19
N ILE A 89 7.98 -0.23 -8.16
CA ILE A 89 7.68 0.42 -6.89
C ILE A 89 8.74 1.48 -6.63
N ASP A 90 8.30 2.68 -6.30
CA ASP A 90 9.14 3.75 -5.82
C ASP A 90 8.68 4.20 -4.43
N LEU A 91 9.61 4.22 -3.47
CA LEU A 91 9.40 4.77 -2.13
C LEU A 91 10.32 5.95 -1.92
N LYS A 92 9.76 7.07 -1.46
CA LYS A 92 10.51 8.27 -1.07
C LYS A 92 9.83 9.00 0.08
N GLU A 93 10.58 9.81 0.78
CA GLU A 93 10.05 10.74 1.78
C GLU A 93 10.01 12.15 1.20
N SER A 94 8.97 12.87 1.48
CA SER A 94 8.85 14.29 1.20
C SER A 94 7.91 14.95 2.20
N ASP A 95 8.34 16.05 2.78
CA ASP A 95 7.54 16.86 3.73
C ASP A 95 6.93 16.06 4.89
N GLY A 96 7.70 15.13 5.45
CA GLY A 96 7.26 14.28 6.56
C GLY A 96 6.26 13.19 6.16
N GLN A 97 6.11 12.92 4.88
CA GLN A 97 5.24 11.88 4.35
C GLN A 97 6.04 10.81 3.59
N LEU A 98 5.67 9.56 3.79
CA LEU A 98 6.09 8.47 2.93
C LEU A 98 5.24 8.48 1.67
N ILE A 99 5.88 8.59 0.52
CA ILE A 99 5.22 8.47 -0.77
C ILE A 99 5.53 7.09 -1.33
N ILE A 100 4.48 6.33 -1.61
CA ILE A 100 4.56 5.01 -2.23
C ILE A 100 3.89 5.11 -3.59
N GLU A 101 4.62 4.77 -4.64
CA GLU A 101 4.09 4.71 -6.00
C GLU A 101 4.29 3.30 -6.56
N VAL A 102 3.23 2.72 -7.09
CA VAL A 102 3.24 1.41 -7.75
C VAL A 102 2.73 1.59 -9.16
N THR A 103 3.55 1.23 -10.13
CA THR A 103 3.21 1.35 -11.56
C THR A 103 3.32 0.00 -12.26
N ASP A 104 2.51 -0.19 -13.28
CA ASP A 104 2.66 -1.26 -14.25
C ASP A 104 2.42 -0.74 -15.67
N ALA A 105 2.95 -1.46 -16.66
CA ALA A 105 2.76 -1.17 -18.08
C ALA A 105 1.72 -2.10 -18.73
N GLY A 106 0.77 -2.58 -17.96
CA GLY A 106 -0.28 -3.48 -18.42
C GLY A 106 -1.38 -2.78 -19.22
N GLN A 107 -2.49 -3.48 -19.37
CA GLN A 107 -3.62 -2.98 -20.16
C GLN A 107 -4.34 -1.79 -19.51
N GLY A 108 -4.10 -1.51 -18.25
CA GLY A 108 -4.88 -0.55 -17.50
C GLY A 108 -6.35 -0.95 -17.41
N PHE A 109 -7.14 -0.08 -16.85
CA PHE A 109 -8.60 -0.24 -16.73
C PHE A 109 -9.27 1.12 -16.65
N ASP A 110 -10.56 1.16 -16.95
CA ASP A 110 -11.39 2.31 -16.60
C ASP A 110 -11.92 2.12 -15.16
N PRO A 111 -11.54 2.98 -14.21
CA PRO A 111 -12.02 2.86 -12.83
C PRO A 111 -13.55 2.92 -12.69
N LYS A 112 -14.25 3.49 -13.68
CA LYS A 112 -15.71 3.62 -13.68
C LYS A 112 -16.44 2.32 -14.03
N ILE A 113 -15.80 1.42 -14.80
CA ILE A 113 -16.40 0.16 -15.28
C ILE A 113 -15.74 -1.08 -14.67
N MET A 114 -14.89 -0.89 -13.68
CA MET A 114 -14.22 -1.97 -12.96
C MET A 114 -15.24 -2.90 -12.27
N ASN A 115 -14.94 -4.20 -12.23
CA ASN A 115 -15.78 -5.17 -11.52
C ASN A 115 -15.81 -4.91 -10.01
N VAL A 116 -16.74 -5.57 -9.31
CA VAL A 116 -16.95 -5.35 -7.86
C VAL A 116 -15.70 -5.67 -7.05
N ASP A 117 -14.98 -6.75 -7.35
CA ASP A 117 -13.79 -7.16 -6.60
C ASP A 117 -12.65 -6.15 -6.74
N GLY A 118 -12.41 -5.64 -7.95
CA GLY A 118 -11.41 -4.60 -8.18
C GLY A 118 -11.74 -3.30 -7.46
N ARG A 119 -13.01 -2.88 -7.46
CA ARG A 119 -13.47 -1.71 -6.70
C ARG A 119 -13.30 -1.87 -5.20
N LEU A 120 -13.59 -3.05 -4.65
CA LEU A 120 -13.41 -3.35 -3.24
C LEU A 120 -11.94 -3.33 -2.83
N GLY A 121 -11.04 -3.85 -3.66
CA GLY A 121 -9.60 -3.81 -3.42
C GLY A 121 -9.06 -2.37 -3.36
N LEU A 122 -9.42 -1.55 -4.34
CA LEU A 122 -9.05 -0.13 -4.37
C LEU A 122 -9.66 0.66 -3.20
N ALA A 123 -10.93 0.42 -2.88
CA ALA A 123 -11.60 1.06 -1.77
C ALA A 123 -10.97 0.68 -0.42
N GLY A 124 -10.59 -0.58 -0.24
CA GLY A 124 -9.90 -1.05 0.95
C GLY A 124 -8.51 -0.44 1.13
N MET A 125 -7.75 -0.27 0.04
CA MET A 125 -6.47 0.43 0.10
C MET A 125 -6.65 1.90 0.47
N ARG A 126 -7.59 2.58 -0.16
CA ARG A 126 -7.93 3.98 0.14
C ARG A 126 -8.29 4.16 1.60
N GLU A 127 -9.18 3.33 2.12
CA GLU A 127 -9.63 3.40 3.51
C GLU A 127 -8.46 3.24 4.50
N ARG A 128 -7.57 2.28 4.27
CA ARG A 128 -6.39 2.08 5.14
C ARG A 128 -5.46 3.28 5.16
N VAL A 129 -5.24 3.90 4.01
CA VAL A 129 -4.40 5.10 3.89
C VAL A 129 -5.06 6.30 4.57
N GLU A 130 -6.35 6.52 4.33
CA GLU A 130 -7.10 7.65 4.88
C GLU A 130 -7.28 7.56 6.40
N ILE A 131 -7.40 6.37 6.97
CA ILE A 131 -7.41 6.16 8.44
C ILE A 131 -6.15 6.73 9.11
N LEU A 132 -5.00 6.66 8.44
CA LEU A 132 -3.75 7.23 8.96
C LEU A 132 -3.57 8.72 8.63
N GLY A 133 -4.58 9.36 8.05
CA GLY A 133 -4.50 10.75 7.63
C GLY A 133 -3.78 10.96 6.30
N GLY A 134 -3.58 9.90 5.53
CA GLY A 134 -2.94 9.95 4.23
C GLY A 134 -3.89 10.20 3.07
N THR A 135 -3.33 10.23 1.87
CA THR A 135 -4.08 10.38 0.61
C THR A 135 -3.78 9.22 -0.34
N PHE A 136 -4.75 8.86 -1.15
CA PHE A 136 -4.68 7.73 -2.08
C PHE A 136 -5.22 8.11 -3.45
N GLU A 137 -4.44 7.87 -4.48
CA GLU A 137 -4.79 8.15 -5.87
C GLU A 137 -4.57 6.93 -6.75
N VAL A 138 -5.45 6.75 -7.73
CA VAL A 138 -5.33 5.75 -8.78
C VAL A 138 -5.48 6.44 -10.11
N GLN A 139 -4.51 6.25 -10.98
CA GLN A 139 -4.54 6.67 -12.37
C GLN A 139 -4.44 5.43 -13.23
N SER A 140 -5.47 5.14 -13.97
CA SER A 140 -5.48 4.03 -14.93
C SER A 140 -6.33 4.41 -16.13
N GLU A 141 -5.84 4.05 -17.28
CA GLU A 141 -6.51 4.24 -18.56
C GLU A 141 -6.29 3.01 -19.41
N ALA A 142 -7.30 2.62 -20.16
CA ALA A 142 -7.23 1.46 -21.03
C ALA A 142 -6.06 1.60 -22.03
N GLY A 143 -5.14 0.65 -22.01
CA GLY A 143 -3.95 0.62 -22.85
C GLY A 143 -2.74 1.39 -22.34
N ALA A 144 -2.85 2.09 -21.21
CA ALA A 144 -1.77 2.97 -20.68
C ALA A 144 -1.19 2.52 -19.33
N GLY A 145 -1.57 1.34 -18.84
CA GLY A 145 -1.12 0.84 -17.54
C GLY A 145 -1.83 1.47 -16.36
N THR A 146 -1.31 1.23 -15.18
CA THR A 146 -1.89 1.70 -13.91
C THR A 146 -0.81 2.30 -13.02
N THR A 147 -1.14 3.41 -12.36
CA THR A 147 -0.34 4.02 -11.31
C THR A 147 -1.19 4.15 -10.05
N ILE A 148 -0.71 3.60 -8.95
CA ILE A 148 -1.28 3.77 -7.62
C ILE A 148 -0.29 4.60 -6.81
N ARG A 149 -0.77 5.67 -6.18
CA ARG A 149 0.06 6.54 -5.34
C ARG A 149 -0.60 6.75 -3.99
N ALA A 150 0.17 6.56 -2.93
CA ALA A 150 -0.26 6.84 -1.57
C ALA A 150 0.74 7.76 -0.86
N HIS A 151 0.22 8.66 -0.05
CA HIS A 151 0.98 9.49 0.86
C HIS A 151 0.59 9.12 2.29
N LEU A 152 1.54 8.73 3.10
CA LEU A 152 1.33 8.32 4.48
C LEU A 152 2.11 9.23 5.43
N PRO A 153 1.45 9.89 6.39
CA PRO A 153 2.16 10.67 7.41
C PRO A 153 3.13 9.77 8.19
N LEU A 154 4.36 10.22 8.35
CA LEU A 154 5.39 9.51 9.12
C LEU A 154 5.37 9.88 10.62
N ALA A 155 4.73 11.00 10.96
CA ALA A 155 4.49 11.39 12.34
C ALA A 155 3.08 10.95 12.76
N VAL A 156 2.97 10.30 13.92
CA VAL A 156 1.67 10.09 14.57
C VAL A 156 1.19 11.45 15.04
N PRO A 157 -0.06 11.88 14.75
CA PRO A 157 -0.59 13.09 15.39
C PRO A 157 -0.49 12.93 16.89
N GLU A 158 0.18 13.87 17.55
CA GLU A 158 0.13 13.93 19.00
C GLU A 158 -1.33 14.11 19.40
N VAL A 159 -1.87 13.13 20.10
CA VAL A 159 -3.14 13.31 20.77
C VAL A 159 -2.86 14.33 21.85
N GLU A 160 -3.28 15.58 21.63
CA GLU A 160 -3.27 16.58 22.70
C GLU A 160 -4.06 15.98 23.85
N SER A 161 -3.34 15.58 24.89
CA SER A 161 -3.92 15.20 26.17
C SER A 161 -4.34 16.49 26.87
N GLU A 162 -5.65 16.83 26.75
CA GLU A 162 -6.28 17.76 27.68
C GLU A 162 -6.39 17.16 29.10
#